data_350866ffaf7b34559ad221bcf7efffc7
#
_entry.id   350866ffaf7b34559ad221bcf7efffc7
#
_cell.length_a   1.000
_cell.length_b   1.000
_cell.length_c   1.000
_cell.angle_alpha   90.00
_cell.angle_beta   90.00
_cell.angle_gamma   90.00
#
_symmetry.space_group_name_H-M   'P 1'
#
loop_
_entity.id
_entity.type
_entity.pdbx_description
1 polymer ?
#
loop_
_entity_poly.entity_id
_entity_poly.type
_entity_poly.pdbx_seq_one_letter_code
_entity_poly.pdbx_strand_id
1 'polypeptide(L)'
;MEVRRHHGWSVVDVTGDLDMATAPALRQLVLQLLSSGARLIAIDLTAADFVDSTGLGMLVAALKRARTHDGELVVICPEPRLRRIFELTELVTVFGLRDSAAELPDA
;
A
#
# COMPACT_ATOMS: atom_id res chain seq x y z
N MET A 1 -3.54 -6.42 10.36
CA MET A 1 -2.54 -6.11 9.31
C MET A 1 -1.18 -6.62 9.77
N GLU A 2 -0.50 -7.32 8.91
CA GLU A 2 0.80 -7.89 9.23
C GLU A 2 1.86 -7.33 8.32
N VAL A 3 3.09 -7.25 8.83
CA VAL A 3 4.25 -6.77 8.06
C VAL A 3 5.19 -7.94 7.84
N ARG A 4 5.63 -8.13 6.60
CA ARG A 4 6.66 -9.10 6.24
C ARG A 4 7.74 -8.41 5.43
N ARG A 5 8.92 -9.02 5.38
CA ARG A 5 10.04 -8.49 4.60
C ARG A 5 10.17 -9.26 3.30
N HIS A 6 10.46 -8.55 2.22
CA HIS A 6 10.68 -9.14 0.91
C HIS A 6 11.72 -8.31 0.16
N HIS A 7 12.94 -8.80 0.05
CA HIS A 7 14.03 -8.17 -0.71
C HIS A 7 14.23 -6.68 -0.41
N GLY A 8 14.22 -6.33 0.88
CA GLY A 8 14.41 -4.95 1.32
C GLY A 8 13.12 -4.13 1.41
N TRP A 9 12.00 -4.68 0.94
CA TRP A 9 10.70 -4.05 1.07
C TRP A 9 10.02 -4.45 2.37
N SER A 10 9.34 -3.50 2.99
CA SER A 10 8.39 -3.79 4.07
C SER A 10 7.02 -3.95 3.41
N VAL A 11 6.50 -5.17 3.42
CA VAL A 11 5.22 -5.49 2.79
C VAL A 11 4.16 -5.56 3.88
N VAL A 12 3.14 -4.72 3.75
CA VAL A 12 2.02 -4.68 4.70
C VAL A 12 0.85 -5.43 4.09
N ASP A 13 0.49 -6.57 4.68
CA ASP A 13 -0.64 -7.37 4.22
C ASP A 13 -1.93 -6.83 4.83
N VAL A 14 -2.85 -6.39 3.98
CA VAL A 14 -4.17 -5.91 4.38
C VAL A 14 -5.18 -7.02 4.13
N THR A 15 -5.91 -7.42 5.17
CA THR A 15 -7.01 -8.38 5.06
C THR A 15 -8.32 -7.69 5.38
N GLY A 16 -9.41 -8.14 4.72
CA GLY A 16 -10.72 -7.53 4.91
C GLY A 16 -10.84 -6.19 4.20
N ASP A 17 -11.62 -5.30 4.75
CA ASP A 17 -11.93 -4.01 4.13
C ASP A 17 -10.90 -2.95 4.50
N LEU A 18 -10.53 -2.12 3.54
CA LEU A 18 -9.77 -0.90 3.78
C LEU A 18 -10.74 0.28 3.63
N ASP A 19 -11.25 0.76 4.75
CA ASP A 19 -12.30 1.75 4.82
C ASP A 19 -12.03 2.76 5.94
N MET A 20 -13.03 3.57 6.24
CA MET A 20 -12.93 4.59 7.28
C MET A 20 -12.57 4.01 8.66
N ALA A 21 -13.02 2.78 8.94
CA ALA A 21 -12.75 2.14 10.23
C ALA A 21 -11.32 1.59 10.33
N THR A 22 -10.75 1.11 9.22
CA THR A 22 -9.47 0.43 9.21
C THR A 22 -8.31 1.27 8.68
N ALA A 23 -8.60 2.30 7.88
CA ALA A 23 -7.57 3.17 7.30
C ALA A 23 -6.65 3.81 8.36
N PRO A 24 -7.15 4.26 9.54
CA PRO A 24 -6.25 4.81 10.56
C PRO A 24 -5.20 3.83 11.07
N ALA A 25 -5.55 2.53 11.17
CA ALA A 25 -4.58 1.52 11.60
C ALA A 25 -3.47 1.34 10.59
N LEU A 26 -3.79 1.33 9.30
CA LEU A 26 -2.79 1.24 8.24
C LEU A 26 -1.91 2.49 8.21
N ARG A 27 -2.51 3.68 8.36
CA ARG A 27 -1.77 4.93 8.42
C ARG A 27 -0.74 4.89 9.55
N GLN A 28 -1.17 4.47 10.74
CA GLN A 28 -0.30 4.38 11.91
C GLN A 28 0.86 3.41 11.66
N LEU A 29 0.59 2.28 11.04
CA LEU A 29 1.61 1.29 10.74
C LEU A 29 2.64 1.83 9.76
N VAL A 30 2.20 2.51 8.70
CA VAL A 30 3.11 3.14 7.74
C VAL A 30 4.01 4.18 8.42
N LEU A 31 3.43 5.03 9.28
CA LEU A 31 4.20 6.02 10.02
C LEU A 31 5.24 5.37 10.93
N GLN A 32 4.89 4.28 11.59
CA GLN A 32 5.83 3.53 12.43
C GLN A 32 6.98 2.94 11.62
N LEU A 33 6.68 2.37 10.45
CA LEU A 33 7.70 1.83 9.56
C LEU A 33 8.67 2.93 9.10
N LEU A 34 8.15 4.06 8.69
CA LEU A 34 8.98 5.19 8.25
C LEU A 34 9.84 5.72 9.41
N SER A 35 9.28 5.83 10.61
CA SER A 35 10.02 6.27 11.80
C SER A 35 11.15 5.30 12.17
N SER A 36 10.97 4.01 11.84
CA SER A 36 11.98 2.97 12.10
C SER A 36 13.03 2.86 10.99
N GLY A 37 12.95 3.71 9.98
CA GLY A 37 13.94 3.77 8.91
C GLY A 37 13.55 3.05 7.63
N ALA A 38 12.36 2.45 7.54
CA ALA A 38 11.89 1.85 6.31
C ALA A 38 11.77 2.92 5.21
N ARG A 39 12.18 2.58 4.00
CA ARG A 39 12.11 3.50 2.85
C ARG A 39 11.31 2.91 1.70
N LEU A 40 11.24 1.59 1.60
CA LEU A 40 10.49 0.90 0.55
C LEU A 40 9.33 0.15 1.20
N ILE A 41 8.11 0.58 0.91
CA ILE A 41 6.90 0.03 1.51
C ILE A 41 5.97 -0.44 0.39
N ALA A 42 5.47 -1.66 0.49
CA ALA A 42 4.45 -2.19 -0.40
C ALA A 42 3.20 -2.50 0.41
N ILE A 43 2.07 -2.01 -0.05
CA ILE A 43 0.78 -2.33 0.56
C ILE A 43 0.16 -3.46 -0.28
N ASP A 44 0.02 -4.64 0.32
CA ASP A 44 -0.48 -5.82 -0.37
C ASP A 44 -1.97 -5.97 -0.11
N LEU A 45 -2.76 -5.78 -1.16
CA LEU A 45 -4.21 -5.89 -1.13
C LEU A 45 -4.72 -7.23 -1.67
N THR A 46 -3.84 -8.22 -1.80
CA THR A 46 -4.24 -9.53 -2.33
C THR A 46 -5.37 -10.16 -1.52
N ALA A 47 -5.32 -10.02 -0.20
CA ALA A 47 -6.34 -10.57 0.71
C ALA A 47 -7.39 -9.54 1.14
N ALA A 48 -7.37 -8.34 0.56
CA ALA A 48 -8.37 -7.32 0.87
C ALA A 48 -9.67 -7.63 0.11
N ASP A 49 -10.79 -7.34 0.77
CA ASP A 49 -12.11 -7.56 0.18
C ASP A 49 -12.66 -6.31 -0.49
N PHE A 50 -12.28 -5.14 0.02
CA PHE A 50 -12.87 -3.88 -0.42
C PHE A 50 -11.95 -2.71 -0.08
N VAL A 51 -11.97 -1.68 -0.92
CA VAL A 51 -11.29 -0.40 -0.67
C VAL A 51 -12.28 0.70 -1.04
N ASP A 52 -12.60 1.57 -0.09
CA ASP A 52 -13.46 2.72 -0.36
C ASP A 52 -12.63 3.99 -0.60
N SER A 53 -13.31 5.11 -0.81
CA SER A 53 -12.65 6.39 -1.09
C SER A 53 -11.78 6.86 0.09
N THR A 54 -12.18 6.56 1.33
CA THR A 54 -11.39 6.90 2.51
C THR A 54 -10.10 6.08 2.55
N GLY A 55 -10.20 4.78 2.28
CA GLY A 55 -9.03 3.90 2.18
C GLY A 55 -8.08 4.35 1.08
N LEU A 56 -8.64 4.69 -0.08
CA LEU A 56 -7.84 5.16 -1.21
C LEU A 56 -7.14 6.48 -0.89
N GLY A 57 -7.85 7.41 -0.27
CA GLY A 57 -7.28 8.70 0.15
C GLY A 57 -6.15 8.52 1.16
N MET A 58 -6.30 7.56 2.07
CA MET A 58 -5.26 7.23 3.03
C MET A 58 -4.01 6.67 2.32
N LEU A 59 -4.19 5.80 1.31
CA LEU A 59 -3.07 5.29 0.52
C LEU A 59 -2.31 6.42 -0.17
N VAL A 60 -3.03 7.39 -0.73
CA VAL A 60 -2.40 8.56 -1.35
C VAL A 60 -1.60 9.36 -0.31
N ALA A 61 -2.17 9.58 0.87
CA ALA A 61 -1.48 10.30 1.95
C ALA A 61 -0.23 9.54 2.42
N ALA A 62 -0.33 8.21 2.51
CA ALA A 62 0.80 7.37 2.89
C ALA A 62 1.93 7.43 1.86
N LEU A 63 1.60 7.44 0.57
CA LEU A 63 2.58 7.59 -0.51
C LEU A 63 3.32 8.93 -0.39
N LYS A 64 2.59 10.00 -0.18
CA LYS A 64 3.19 11.33 -0.01
C LYS A 64 4.12 11.36 1.21
N ARG A 65 3.71 10.73 2.30
CA ARG A 65 4.53 10.67 3.51
C ARG A 65 5.81 9.86 3.28
N ALA A 66 5.71 8.73 2.57
CA ALA A 66 6.89 7.94 2.24
C ALA A 66 7.89 8.76 1.42
N ARG A 67 7.41 9.53 0.46
CA ARG A 67 8.25 10.38 -0.38
C ARG A 67 8.92 11.50 0.41
N THR A 68 8.29 12.05 1.44
CA THR A 68 8.92 13.05 2.31
C THR A 68 10.04 12.45 3.16
N HIS A 69 10.10 11.13 3.28
CA HIS A 69 11.16 10.40 3.97
C HIS A 69 12.18 9.79 3.00
N ASP A 70 12.24 10.29 1.77
CA ASP A 70 13.10 9.77 0.71
C ASP A 70 12.81 8.30 0.39
N GLY A 71 11.58 7.88 0.58
CA GLY A 71 11.13 6.52 0.34
C GLY A 71 10.14 6.43 -0.81
N GLU A 72 9.61 5.23 -0.99
CA GLU A 72 8.61 4.96 -2.01
C GLU A 72 7.56 4.01 -1.44
N LEU A 73 6.35 4.11 -1.97
CA LEU A 73 5.25 3.22 -1.59
C LEU A 73 4.57 2.73 -2.87
N VAL A 74 4.45 1.42 -3.00
CA VAL A 74 3.72 0.79 -4.11
C VAL A 74 2.57 -0.03 -3.57
N VAL A 75 1.66 -0.42 -4.45
CA VAL A 75 0.49 -1.22 -4.09
C VAL A 75 0.50 -2.50 -4.91
N ILE A 76 0.30 -3.64 -4.23
CA ILE A 76 0.12 -4.95 -4.85
C ILE A 76 -1.38 -5.21 -4.87
N CYS A 77 -1.96 -5.31 -6.06
CA CYS A 77 -3.41 -5.47 -6.21
C CYS A 77 -3.71 -6.31 -7.46
N PRO A 78 -3.68 -7.65 -7.35
CA PRO A 78 -3.95 -8.52 -8.51
C PRO A 78 -5.43 -8.69 -8.81
N GLU A 79 -6.32 -8.48 -7.85
CA GLU A 79 -7.75 -8.73 -8.02
C GLU A 79 -8.38 -7.66 -8.92
N PRO A 80 -8.97 -8.04 -10.08
CA PRO A 80 -9.47 -7.06 -11.05
C PRO A 80 -10.52 -6.10 -10.50
N ARG A 81 -11.39 -6.57 -9.63
CA ARG A 81 -12.45 -5.74 -9.06
C ARG A 81 -11.90 -4.62 -8.20
N LEU A 82 -10.88 -4.89 -7.39
CA LEU A 82 -10.21 -3.87 -6.58
C LEU A 82 -9.31 -2.99 -7.45
N ARG A 83 -8.64 -3.58 -8.42
CA ARG A 83 -7.77 -2.86 -9.34
C ARG A 83 -8.53 -1.77 -10.10
N ARG A 84 -9.82 -2.00 -10.36
CA ARG A 84 -10.66 -1.07 -11.09
C ARG A 84 -10.77 0.30 -10.43
N ILE A 85 -10.76 0.38 -9.09
CA ILE A 85 -10.82 1.67 -8.41
C ILE A 85 -9.58 2.52 -8.70
N PHE A 86 -8.42 1.86 -8.83
CA PHE A 86 -7.18 2.56 -9.20
C PHE A 86 -7.21 3.00 -10.67
N GLU A 87 -7.77 2.18 -11.55
CA GLU A 87 -7.91 2.51 -12.96
C GLU A 87 -8.84 3.70 -13.16
N LEU A 88 -10.01 3.68 -12.51
CA LEU A 88 -10.99 4.74 -12.63
C LEU A 88 -10.52 6.08 -12.06
N THR A 89 -9.63 6.06 -11.09
CA THR A 89 -9.08 7.27 -10.47
C THR A 89 -7.71 7.66 -11.06
N GLU A 90 -7.25 6.94 -12.06
CA GLU A 90 -5.95 7.17 -12.73
C GLU A 90 -4.76 7.03 -11.78
N LEU A 91 -4.87 6.15 -10.76
CA LEU A 91 -3.83 5.97 -9.76
C LEU A 91 -2.94 4.75 -10.00
N VAL A 92 -3.17 3.97 -11.06
CA VAL A 92 -2.38 2.78 -11.36
C VAL A 92 -0.89 3.11 -11.46
N THR A 93 -0.55 4.13 -12.23
CA THR A 93 0.84 4.57 -12.42
C THR A 93 1.39 5.20 -11.15
N VAL A 94 0.57 6.00 -10.46
CA VAL A 94 0.98 6.70 -9.24
C VAL A 94 1.45 5.73 -8.17
N PHE A 95 0.72 4.61 -7.98
CA PHE A 95 1.07 3.60 -6.99
C PHE A 95 2.00 2.51 -7.53
N GLY A 96 2.33 2.52 -8.82
CA GLY A 96 3.12 1.46 -9.41
C GLY A 96 2.51 0.10 -9.15
N LEU A 97 1.23 -0.08 -9.51
CA LEU A 97 0.48 -1.28 -9.20
C LEU A 97 1.18 -2.55 -9.69
N ARG A 98 1.27 -3.55 -8.81
CA ARG A 98 1.90 -4.84 -9.09
C ARG A 98 0.90 -5.97 -8.86
N ASP A 99 1.17 -7.13 -9.47
CA ASP A 99 0.33 -8.31 -9.30
C ASP A 99 0.79 -9.18 -8.12
N SER A 100 2.04 -9.09 -7.73
CA SER A 100 2.56 -9.84 -6.60
C SER A 100 3.85 -9.22 -6.07
N ALA A 101 4.28 -9.64 -4.88
CA ALA A 101 5.53 -9.21 -4.29
C ALA A 101 6.75 -9.63 -5.14
N ALA A 102 6.60 -10.69 -5.95
CA ALA A 102 7.67 -11.13 -6.84
C ALA A 102 8.03 -10.08 -7.89
N GLU A 103 7.14 -9.13 -8.17
CA GLU A 103 7.37 -8.05 -9.12
C GLU A 103 8.06 -6.83 -8.49
N LEU A 104 8.29 -6.83 -7.18
CA LEU A 104 9.00 -5.74 -6.53
C LEU A 104 10.49 -5.79 -6.91
N PRO A 105 11.09 -4.65 -7.28
CA PRO A 105 12.52 -4.64 -7.57
C PRO A 105 13.33 -4.89 -6.30
N ASP A 106 14.50 -5.48 -6.46
CA ASP A 106 15.43 -5.66 -5.33
C ASP A 106 15.87 -4.29 -4.81
N ALA A 107 15.90 -4.19 -3.49
CA ALA A 107 16.30 -2.94 -2.84
C ALA A 107 17.81 -2.74 -2.86
#